data_92c2574c137aa57bb95ac5cbfa2fe356
#
_entry.id   92c2574c137aa57bb95ac5cbfa2fe356
#
_cell.length_a   1.000
_cell.length_b   1.000
_cell.length_c   1.000
_cell.angle_alpha   90.00
_cell.angle_beta   90.00
_cell.angle_gamma   90.00
#
_symmetry.space_group_name_H-M   'P 1'
#
loop_
_entity.id
_entity.type
_entity.pdbx_description
1 polymer ?
#
loop_
_entity_poly.entity_id
_entity_poly.type
_entity_poly.pdbx_seq_one_letter_code
_entity_poly.pdbx_strand_id
1 'polypeptide(L)'
;LFIQEEKMGYTDNMSPEMKQRIVQELVPGKQISLAHIIANPDKILYTKLGLDPSLDYSRAAIGIMTVSPAETAIIMADIAMKSSGVELGFVDRFSGSLIITGTVSEVEASTSAILDYVGNKLGFTLCPITRT
;
A
#
# COMPACT_ATOMS: atom_id res chain seq x y z
N LEU A 1 12.87 -6.55 14.87
CA LEU A 1 12.87 -5.84 15.38
C LEU A 1 13.02 -5.63 16.34
N PHE A 2 13.04 -5.52 16.71
CA PHE A 2 13.18 -4.79 17.54
C PHE A 2 13.96 -4.48 18.10
N ILE A 3 14.54 -4.79 18.10
CA ILE A 3 15.41 -4.07 18.42
C ILE A 3 15.50 -3.53 19.53
N GLN A 4 14.72 -3.37 19.91
CA GLN A 4 14.59 -2.57 20.80
C GLN A 4 14.86 -2.96 22.11
N GLU A 5 14.74 -4.12 22.48
CA GLU A 5 14.85 -4.46 23.80
C GLU A 5 16.07 -4.09 24.43
N GLU A 6 17.14 -4.36 23.84
CA GLU A 6 18.39 -4.06 24.48
C GLU A 6 18.65 -2.64 24.58
N LYS A 7 17.92 -1.85 23.88
CA LYS A 7 18.13 -0.45 23.92
C LYS A 7 17.19 0.23 24.82
N MET A 8 16.53 -0.53 25.66
CA MET A 8 15.44 -0.02 26.37
C MET A 8 15.74 0.73 27.61
N GLY A 9 16.95 0.80 28.08
CA GLY A 9 17.25 1.62 29.23
C GLY A 9 16.70 3.02 29.09
N TYR A 10 16.77 3.56 27.89
CA TYR A 10 16.29 4.87 27.58
C TYR A 10 14.76 4.98 27.70
N THR A 11 14.02 3.91 27.50
CA THR A 11 12.58 3.97 27.55
C THR A 11 11.98 3.39 28.82
N ASP A 12 12.81 2.92 29.77
CA ASP A 12 12.29 2.23 30.92
C ASP A 12 11.39 3.05 31.82
N ASN A 13 11.58 4.36 31.85
CA ASN A 13 10.79 5.25 32.69
C ASN A 13 9.65 5.92 31.96
N MET A 14 9.36 5.48 30.76
CA MET A 14 8.30 6.09 29.96
C MET A 14 6.97 5.40 30.19
N SER A 15 5.87 6.10 29.99
CA SER A 15 4.56 5.50 30.03
C SER A 15 4.40 4.50 28.88
N PRO A 16 3.49 3.55 29.00
CA PRO A 16 3.27 2.60 27.91
C PRO A 16 2.94 3.27 26.58
N GLU A 17 2.18 4.34 26.59
CA GLU A 17 1.83 5.03 25.36
C GLU A 17 3.06 5.67 24.73
N MET A 18 3.92 6.25 25.54
CA MET A 18 5.13 6.86 25.01
C MET A 18 6.09 5.82 24.46
N LYS A 19 6.21 4.68 25.14
CA LYS A 19 7.05 3.60 24.64
C LYS A 19 6.54 3.11 23.29
N GLN A 20 5.24 2.99 23.14
CA GLN A 20 4.69 2.52 21.91
C GLN A 20 4.92 3.51 20.78
N ARG A 21 4.78 4.80 21.07
CA ARG A 21 5.04 5.82 20.08
C ARG A 21 6.49 5.79 19.62
N ILE A 22 7.42 5.68 20.56
CA ILE A 22 8.83 5.64 20.22
C ILE A 22 9.15 4.42 19.38
N VAL A 23 8.55 3.26 19.71
CA VAL A 23 8.78 2.06 18.92
C VAL A 23 8.29 2.26 17.50
N GLN A 24 7.12 2.86 17.33
CA GLN A 24 6.61 3.13 15.99
C GLN A 24 7.54 4.05 15.22
N GLU A 25 8.12 5.03 15.87
CA GLU A 25 9.04 5.94 15.20
C GLU A 25 10.38 5.28 14.92
N LEU A 26 10.78 4.34 15.77
CA LEU A 26 12.05 3.66 15.61
C LEU A 26 12.01 2.45 14.69
N VAL A 27 10.82 2.00 14.32
CA VAL A 27 10.66 0.91 13.36
C VAL A 27 10.35 1.54 12.02
N PRO A 28 11.40 1.92 11.28
CA PRO A 28 11.18 2.67 10.05
C PRO A 28 10.57 1.80 9.00
N GLY A 29 9.78 2.41 8.19
CA GLY A 29 9.33 1.77 6.98
C GLY A 29 8.13 0.88 7.07
N LYS A 30 7.51 0.72 8.23
CA LYS A 30 6.30 -0.09 8.30
C LYS A 30 5.09 0.80 8.03
N GLN A 31 4.94 1.21 6.79
CA GLN A 31 3.87 2.15 6.45
C GLN A 31 3.48 2.04 5.00
N ILE A 32 2.21 2.31 4.73
CA ILE A 32 1.75 2.63 3.39
C ILE A 32 1.79 4.14 3.29
N SER A 33 2.61 4.65 2.38
CA SER A 33 2.85 6.09 2.27
C SER A 33 2.01 6.77 1.20
N LEU A 34 1.43 5.99 0.29
CA LEU A 34 0.54 6.51 -0.74
C LEU A 34 -0.53 5.48 -1.05
N ALA A 35 -1.77 5.93 -1.13
CA ALA A 35 -2.87 5.11 -1.62
C ALA A 35 -3.79 6.05 -2.39
N HIS A 36 -3.64 6.06 -3.71
CA HIS A 36 -4.33 7.01 -4.56
C HIS A 36 -5.09 6.30 -5.68
N ILE A 37 -6.31 6.76 -5.93
CA ILE A 37 -7.15 6.22 -7.00
C ILE A 37 -7.35 7.31 -8.05
N ILE A 38 -6.99 7.01 -9.29
CA ILE A 38 -7.29 7.86 -10.42
C ILE A 38 -8.55 7.29 -11.06
N ALA A 39 -9.68 7.98 -10.88
CA ALA A 39 -10.97 7.42 -11.26
C ALA A 39 -11.19 7.40 -12.77
N ASN A 40 -10.63 8.38 -13.46
CA ASN A 40 -10.81 8.47 -14.91
C ASN A 40 -9.52 8.97 -15.55
N PRO A 41 -8.49 8.12 -15.60
CA PRO A 41 -7.18 8.56 -16.07
C PRO A 41 -7.21 8.87 -17.58
N ASP A 42 -6.32 9.77 -17.97
CA ASP A 42 -6.10 10.05 -19.38
C ASP A 42 -5.59 8.77 -20.04
N LYS A 43 -6.10 8.45 -21.21
CA LYS A 43 -5.78 7.19 -21.88
C LYS A 43 -4.30 7.02 -22.15
N ILE A 44 -3.57 8.10 -22.33
CA ILE A 44 -2.15 8.03 -22.62
C ILE A 44 -1.36 7.44 -21.44
N LEU A 45 -1.91 7.53 -20.21
CA LEU A 45 -1.21 7.02 -19.04
C LEU A 45 -0.99 5.52 -19.11
N TYR A 46 -1.94 4.78 -19.65
CA TYR A 46 -1.79 3.32 -19.72
C TYR A 46 -0.58 2.93 -20.56
N THR A 47 -0.40 3.60 -21.68
CA THR A 47 0.74 3.36 -22.55
C THR A 47 2.04 3.82 -21.90
N LYS A 48 2.02 5.00 -21.29
CA LYS A 48 3.23 5.56 -20.68
C LYS A 48 3.68 4.76 -19.46
N LEU A 49 2.75 4.13 -18.76
CA LEU A 49 3.09 3.28 -17.64
C LEU A 49 3.54 1.88 -18.06
N GLY A 50 3.42 1.56 -19.32
CA GLY A 50 3.83 0.24 -19.83
C GLY A 50 2.88 -0.88 -19.42
N LEU A 51 1.60 -0.56 -19.23
CA LEU A 51 0.62 -1.57 -18.86
C LEU A 51 0.32 -2.47 -20.06
N ASP A 52 -0.24 -3.64 -19.78
CA ASP A 52 -0.46 -4.66 -20.79
C ASP A 52 -1.37 -4.12 -21.91
N PRO A 53 -0.84 -4.00 -23.14
CA PRO A 53 -1.64 -3.41 -24.23
C PRO A 53 -2.75 -4.31 -24.73
N SER A 54 -2.79 -5.57 -24.30
CA SER A 54 -3.85 -6.47 -24.71
C SER A 54 -5.13 -6.26 -23.91
N LEU A 55 -5.09 -5.49 -22.82
CA LEU A 55 -6.27 -5.27 -22.01
C LEU A 55 -6.99 -4.00 -22.44
N ASP A 56 -8.31 -3.99 -22.21
CA ASP A 56 -9.14 -2.83 -22.53
C ASP A 56 -9.23 -1.94 -21.31
N TYR A 57 -8.65 -0.74 -21.40
CA TYR A 57 -8.65 0.20 -20.30
C TYR A 57 -9.65 1.34 -20.48
N SER A 58 -10.58 1.20 -21.42
CA SER A 58 -11.48 2.32 -21.76
C SER A 58 -12.30 2.82 -20.57
N ARG A 59 -12.51 1.98 -19.55
CA ARG A 59 -13.26 2.37 -18.36
C ARG A 59 -12.48 2.04 -17.09
N ALA A 60 -11.19 1.86 -17.19
CA ALA A 60 -10.42 1.41 -16.04
C ALA A 60 -9.94 2.58 -15.21
N ALA A 61 -10.06 2.44 -13.91
CA ALA A 61 -9.41 3.31 -12.96
C ALA A 61 -8.02 2.75 -12.67
N ILE A 62 -7.15 3.58 -12.10
CA ILE A 62 -5.81 3.16 -11.69
C ILE A 62 -5.69 3.37 -10.19
N GLY A 63 -5.25 2.33 -9.49
CA GLY A 63 -4.89 2.45 -8.08
C GLY A 63 -3.39 2.40 -7.94
N ILE A 64 -2.83 3.37 -7.21
CA ILE A 64 -1.39 3.48 -7.00
C ILE A 64 -1.12 3.44 -5.52
N MET A 65 -0.22 2.56 -5.10
CA MET A 65 0.15 2.45 -3.69
C MET A 65 1.65 2.30 -3.57
N THR A 66 2.20 2.88 -2.50
CA THR A 66 3.61 2.66 -2.14
C THR A 66 3.68 2.23 -0.69
N VAL A 67 4.62 1.36 -0.40
CA VAL A 67 4.72 0.73 0.91
C VAL A 67 6.18 0.54 1.30
N SER A 68 6.45 0.56 2.59
CA SER A 68 7.73 0.16 3.15
C SER A 68 7.47 -0.81 4.29
N PRO A 69 8.23 -1.88 4.40
CA PRO A 69 9.30 -2.31 3.50
C PRO A 69 8.76 -2.69 2.13
N ALA A 70 9.59 -2.51 1.12
CA ALA A 70 9.18 -2.62 -0.28
C ALA A 70 8.57 -3.98 -0.63
N GLU A 71 9.09 -5.05 -0.04
CA GLU A 71 8.60 -6.40 -0.33
C GLU A 71 7.14 -6.60 0.04
N THR A 72 6.60 -5.75 0.91
CA THR A 72 5.19 -5.82 1.28
C THR A 72 4.28 -5.60 0.07
N ALA A 73 4.79 -4.96 -0.98
CA ALA A 73 4.01 -4.75 -2.20
C ALA A 73 3.53 -6.08 -2.79
N ILE A 74 4.30 -7.16 -2.62
CA ILE A 74 3.90 -8.48 -3.12
C ILE A 74 2.68 -8.99 -2.36
N ILE A 75 2.67 -8.81 -1.04
CA ILE A 75 1.52 -9.21 -0.22
C ILE A 75 0.30 -8.39 -0.62
N MET A 76 0.50 -7.09 -0.83
CA MET A 76 -0.59 -6.20 -1.22
C MET A 76 -1.17 -6.59 -2.58
N ALA A 77 -0.30 -6.99 -3.52
CA ALA A 77 -0.75 -7.44 -4.83
C ALA A 77 -1.63 -8.69 -4.70
N ASP A 78 -1.23 -9.63 -3.85
CA ASP A 78 -2.01 -10.84 -3.62
C ASP A 78 -3.38 -10.51 -3.03
N ILE A 79 -3.42 -9.61 -2.04
CA ILE A 79 -4.68 -9.19 -1.43
C ILE A 79 -5.58 -8.55 -2.49
N ALA A 80 -5.01 -7.68 -3.34
CA ALA A 80 -5.78 -7.01 -4.37
C ALA A 80 -6.44 -8.01 -5.31
N MET A 81 -5.65 -8.97 -5.78
CA MET A 81 -6.14 -9.96 -6.74
C MET A 81 -7.21 -10.88 -6.16
N LYS A 82 -7.16 -11.09 -4.85
CA LYS A 82 -8.14 -11.95 -4.17
C LYS A 82 -9.40 -11.20 -3.75
N SER A 83 -9.35 -9.87 -3.73
CA SER A 83 -10.44 -9.07 -3.15
C SER A 83 -11.47 -8.62 -4.17
N SER A 84 -11.08 -8.42 -5.41
CA SER A 84 -12.01 -7.97 -6.44
C SER A 84 -11.46 -8.33 -7.82
N GLY A 85 -12.14 -7.87 -8.86
CA GLY A 85 -11.77 -8.20 -10.24
C GLY A 85 -10.68 -7.33 -10.84
N VAL A 86 -9.83 -6.72 -10.03
CA VAL A 86 -8.77 -5.87 -10.56
C VAL A 86 -7.72 -6.68 -11.31
N GLU A 87 -7.04 -6.00 -12.23
CA GLU A 87 -5.87 -6.55 -12.91
C GLU A 87 -4.62 -5.96 -12.27
N LEU A 88 -3.57 -6.76 -12.22
CA LEU A 88 -2.29 -6.29 -11.71
C LEU A 88 -1.58 -5.55 -12.83
N GLY A 89 -1.35 -4.26 -12.64
CA GLY A 89 -0.66 -3.46 -13.63
C GLY A 89 0.86 -3.51 -13.44
N PHE A 90 1.30 -3.45 -12.19
CA PHE A 90 2.73 -3.37 -11.90
C PHE A 90 2.95 -3.63 -10.42
N VAL A 91 3.97 -4.38 -10.10
CA VAL A 91 4.41 -4.53 -8.71
C VAL A 91 5.92 -4.57 -8.70
N ASP A 92 6.52 -3.77 -7.80
CA ASP A 92 7.97 -3.69 -7.72
C ASP A 92 8.37 -3.90 -6.27
N ARG A 93 9.03 -5.00 -6.02
CA ARG A 93 9.47 -5.38 -4.67
C ARG A 93 10.66 -4.55 -4.20
N PHE A 94 11.27 -3.78 -5.09
CA PHE A 94 12.41 -2.96 -4.70
C PHE A 94 11.99 -1.55 -4.33
N SER A 95 11.06 -0.96 -5.04
CA SER A 95 10.55 0.38 -4.73
C SER A 95 9.34 0.34 -3.80
N GLY A 96 8.67 -0.78 -3.72
CA GLY A 96 7.43 -0.88 -2.94
C GLY A 96 6.24 -0.28 -3.64
N SER A 97 6.26 -0.23 -4.97
CA SER A 97 5.16 0.34 -5.74
C SER A 97 4.22 -0.75 -6.24
N LEU A 98 2.93 -0.45 -6.23
CA LEU A 98 1.89 -1.33 -6.73
C LEU A 98 0.92 -0.51 -7.56
N ILE A 99 0.62 -1.00 -8.76
CA ILE A 99 -0.40 -0.39 -9.61
C ILE A 99 -1.41 -1.46 -9.97
N ILE A 100 -2.69 -1.18 -9.71
CA ILE A 100 -3.79 -2.05 -10.07
C ILE A 100 -4.75 -1.28 -10.96
N THR A 101 -5.46 -1.98 -11.82
CA THR A 101 -6.43 -1.37 -12.72
C THR A 101 -7.74 -2.14 -12.66
N GLY A 102 -8.84 -1.46 -12.97
CA GLY A 102 -10.16 -2.06 -12.98
C GLY A 102 -11.19 -0.96 -12.97
N THR A 103 -12.45 -1.33 -12.74
CA THR A 103 -13.46 -0.30 -12.54
C THR A 103 -13.16 0.46 -11.25
N VAL A 104 -13.73 1.64 -11.10
CA VAL A 104 -13.55 2.43 -9.88
C VAL A 104 -13.94 1.62 -8.66
N SER A 105 -15.07 0.91 -8.72
CA SER A 105 -15.54 0.10 -7.60
C SER A 105 -14.56 -1.02 -7.25
N GLU A 106 -14.01 -1.67 -8.27
CA GLU A 106 -13.05 -2.76 -8.04
C GLU A 106 -11.76 -2.24 -7.44
N VAL A 107 -11.26 -1.12 -7.94
CA VAL A 107 -10.03 -0.53 -7.42
C VAL A 107 -10.25 -0.04 -5.99
N GLU A 108 -11.40 0.56 -5.71
CA GLU A 108 -11.73 0.98 -4.35
C GLU A 108 -11.80 -0.21 -3.40
N ALA A 109 -12.47 -1.27 -3.81
CA ALA A 109 -12.63 -2.46 -2.97
C ALA A 109 -11.28 -3.10 -2.67
N SER A 110 -10.42 -3.23 -3.67
CA SER A 110 -9.09 -3.81 -3.47
C SER A 110 -8.21 -2.92 -2.59
N THR A 111 -8.25 -1.61 -2.82
CA THR A 111 -7.45 -0.69 -2.03
C THR A 111 -7.88 -0.73 -0.56
N SER A 112 -9.18 -0.72 -0.30
CA SER A 112 -9.70 -0.81 1.07
C SER A 112 -9.31 -2.12 1.73
N ALA A 113 -9.38 -3.23 1.01
CA ALA A 113 -9.00 -4.53 1.54
C ALA A 113 -7.52 -4.58 1.89
N ILE A 114 -6.67 -3.98 1.05
CA ILE A 114 -5.25 -3.91 1.31
C ILE A 114 -4.99 -3.12 2.59
N LEU A 115 -5.56 -1.94 2.71
CA LEU A 115 -5.32 -1.10 3.88
C LEU A 115 -5.85 -1.77 5.14
N ASP A 116 -7.01 -2.40 5.05
CA ASP A 116 -7.57 -3.08 6.20
C ASP A 116 -6.66 -4.21 6.68
N TYR A 117 -6.20 -5.05 5.78
CA TYR A 117 -5.34 -6.18 6.16
C TYR A 117 -3.98 -5.70 6.66
N VAL A 118 -3.34 -4.81 5.92
CA VAL A 118 -1.99 -4.36 6.26
C VAL A 118 -2.01 -3.55 7.55
N GLY A 119 -3.05 -2.76 7.77
CA GLY A 119 -3.18 -1.99 9.00
C GLY A 119 -3.52 -2.87 10.20
N ASN A 120 -4.54 -3.72 10.07
CA ASN A 120 -5.06 -4.47 11.22
C ASN A 120 -4.30 -5.76 11.49
N LYS A 121 -3.84 -6.45 10.46
CA LYS A 121 -3.16 -7.73 10.65
C LYS A 121 -1.65 -7.59 10.71
N LEU A 122 -1.09 -6.68 9.95
CA LEU A 122 0.36 -6.51 9.89
C LEU A 122 0.86 -5.33 10.72
N GLY A 123 -0.05 -4.49 11.21
CA GLY A 123 0.33 -3.41 12.11
C GLY A 123 1.04 -2.24 11.46
N PHE A 124 0.82 -2.02 10.17
CA PHE A 124 1.46 -0.90 9.47
C PHE A 124 0.72 0.39 9.74
N THR A 125 1.45 1.49 9.68
CA THR A 125 0.85 2.82 9.68
C THR A 125 0.24 3.06 8.30
N LEU A 126 -0.98 3.56 8.28
CA LEU A 126 -1.71 3.77 7.04
C LEU A 126 -1.77 5.25 6.69
N CYS A 127 -2.07 5.53 5.43
CA CYS A 127 -2.40 6.86 4.96
C CYS A 127 -3.84 6.87 4.46
N PRO A 128 -4.46 8.04 4.31
CA PRO A 128 -5.79 8.10 3.73
C PRO A 128 -5.78 7.70 2.26
N ILE A 129 -6.90 7.17 1.78
CA ILE A 129 -7.07 6.93 0.36
C ILE A 129 -7.44 8.27 -0.28
N THR A 130 -6.66 8.70 -1.25
CA THR A 130 -6.93 9.93 -1.99
C THR A 130 -7.41 9.59 -3.40
N ARG A 131 -7.95 10.59 -4.09
CA ARG A 131 -8.64 10.32 -5.34
C ARG A 131 -8.58 11.50 -6.28
N THR A 132 -8.41 11.25 -7.55
CA THR A 132 -8.54 12.27 -8.61
C THR A 132 -9.39 11.80 -9.78
#